data_6b88d549d5907212a438a0818c9b4735
#
_entry.id   6b88d549d5907212a438a0818c9b4735
#
_cell.length_a   1.000
_cell.length_b   1.000
_cell.length_c   1.000
_cell.angle_alpha   90.00
_cell.angle_beta   90.00
_cell.angle_gamma   90.00
#
_symmetry.space_group_name_H-M   'P 1'
#
loop_
_entity.id
_entity.type
_entity.pdbx_description
1 polymer ?
#
loop_
_entity_poly.entity_id
_entity_poly.type
_entity_poly.pdbx_seq_one_letter_code
_entity_poly.pdbx_strand_id
1 'polypeptide(L)'
;MNANMRQATEELRLSDIADIRLGHPFRGTVKQYDNGDVNVVQVRDTEATGEINQYTMVETVLNTKKQPDWLQNGDVLFVAKGAKHYSVLVEQVLERTVCSPHFFVVRLKPEFKDVIVPDFLCWQLNQQPAQRYFKTTAEGSMYLSIRRQVLENVPIKVLKLEKQKQLAAMHRCGVREQKVLQRLIENRQQQLEAIAIHALESSCV
;
A
#
# COMPACT_ATOMS: atom_id res chain seq x y z
N MET A 1 43.74 11.28 6.61
CA MET A 1 43.67 9.87 6.26
C MET A 1 42.30 9.58 5.73
N ASN A 2 42.25 9.41 4.46
CA ASN A 2 41.24 8.81 3.55
C ASN A 2 39.74 8.80 3.94
N ALA A 3 39.07 9.92 3.63
CA ALA A 3 37.64 9.97 3.44
C ALA A 3 37.27 9.57 1.98
N ASN A 4 37.44 8.33 1.63
CA ASN A 4 37.02 7.80 0.32
C ASN A 4 36.31 6.45 0.51
N MET A 5 35.29 6.41 1.40
CA MET A 5 34.33 5.33 1.37
C MET A 5 33.38 5.60 0.19
N ARG A 6 33.68 4.96 -0.93
CA ARG A 6 32.73 4.73 -2.03
C ARG A 6 31.44 4.25 -1.42
N GLN A 7 30.40 5.08 -1.53
CA GLN A 7 29.06 4.77 -1.05
C GLN A 7 28.46 3.67 -1.93
N ALA A 8 28.79 2.43 -1.60
CA ALA A 8 28.14 1.28 -2.18
C ALA A 8 26.66 1.32 -1.78
N THR A 9 25.79 1.32 -2.74
CA THR A 9 24.37 1.00 -2.55
C THR A 9 24.34 -0.44 -2.01
N GLU A 10 23.98 -0.61 -0.75
CA GLU A 10 23.87 -1.92 -0.13
C GLU A 10 22.53 -2.55 -0.57
N GLU A 11 22.57 -3.82 -0.94
CA GLU A 11 21.37 -4.58 -1.25
C GLU A 11 21.14 -5.62 -0.13
N LEU A 12 20.00 -5.51 0.54
CA LEU A 12 19.60 -6.37 1.65
C LEU A 12 18.31 -7.10 1.28
N ARG A 13 18.02 -8.22 1.91
CA ARG A 13 16.69 -8.85 1.79
C ARG A 13 15.69 -8.08 2.66
N LEU A 14 14.43 -8.06 2.26
CA LEU A 14 13.38 -7.42 3.05
C LEU A 14 13.32 -7.96 4.48
N SER A 15 13.53 -9.28 4.67
CA SER A 15 13.58 -9.91 6.00
C SER A 15 14.75 -9.43 6.89
N ASP A 16 15.80 -8.92 6.29
CA ASP A 16 16.95 -8.39 7.05
C ASP A 16 16.58 -7.06 7.74
N ILE A 17 15.72 -6.25 7.10
CA ILE A 17 15.36 -4.89 7.50
C ILE A 17 13.97 -4.74 8.13
N ALA A 18 13.08 -5.71 7.93
CA ALA A 18 11.69 -5.61 8.38
C ALA A 18 11.13 -6.94 8.89
N ASP A 19 10.21 -6.85 9.84
CA ASP A 19 9.34 -7.94 10.26
C ASP A 19 8.16 -8.04 9.30
N ILE A 20 7.86 -9.27 8.85
CA ILE A 20 6.76 -9.54 7.92
C ILE A 20 5.73 -10.41 8.63
N ARG A 21 4.51 -9.91 8.75
CA ARG A 21 3.40 -10.59 9.44
C ARG A 21 2.18 -10.68 8.54
N LEU A 22 1.40 -11.73 8.70
CA LEU A 22 0.11 -11.85 8.02
C LEU A 22 -0.91 -10.92 8.70
N GLY A 23 -1.78 -10.31 7.90
CA GLY A 23 -2.92 -9.56 8.43
C GLY A 23 -3.84 -10.41 9.31
N HIS A 24 -4.76 -9.75 10.02
CA HIS A 24 -5.63 -10.40 10.99
C HIS A 24 -6.50 -11.50 10.35
N PRO A 25 -6.53 -12.72 10.92
CA PRO A 25 -7.34 -13.81 10.39
C PRO A 25 -8.81 -13.60 10.72
N PHE A 26 -9.66 -13.49 9.71
CA PHE A 26 -11.10 -13.47 9.84
C PHE A 26 -11.69 -14.82 9.43
N ARG A 27 -12.74 -15.25 10.13
CA ARG A 27 -13.54 -16.43 9.73
C ARG A 27 -14.62 -16.00 8.75
N GLY A 28 -14.35 -16.15 7.45
CA GLY A 28 -15.26 -15.72 6.40
C GLY A 28 -15.14 -14.22 6.08
N THR A 29 -16.24 -13.63 5.60
CA THR A 29 -16.29 -12.21 5.23
C THR A 29 -16.27 -11.33 6.47
N VAL A 30 -15.53 -10.21 6.40
CA VAL A 30 -15.55 -9.18 7.45
C VAL A 30 -16.94 -8.54 7.47
N LYS A 31 -17.65 -8.70 8.57
CA LYS A 31 -18.97 -8.12 8.77
C LYS A 31 -18.84 -6.73 9.38
N GLN A 32 -19.64 -5.80 8.89
CA GLN A 32 -19.76 -4.49 9.50
C GLN A 32 -20.74 -4.56 10.67
N TYR A 33 -20.42 -3.82 11.73
CA TYR A 33 -21.26 -3.65 12.92
C TYR A 33 -21.37 -2.17 13.23
N ASP A 34 -22.57 -1.67 13.50
CA ASP A 34 -22.83 -0.24 13.78
C ASP A 34 -22.12 0.24 15.07
N ASN A 35 -21.79 -0.67 15.98
CA ASN A 35 -21.01 -0.41 17.19
C ASN A 35 -19.64 -1.11 17.14
N GLY A 36 -19.07 -1.27 15.95
CA GLY A 36 -17.72 -1.81 15.76
C GLY A 36 -16.69 -0.87 16.40
N ASP A 37 -15.70 -1.45 17.08
CA ASP A 37 -14.63 -0.72 17.73
C ASP A 37 -13.26 -0.98 17.08
N VAL A 38 -13.25 -1.69 15.96
CA VAL A 38 -12.06 -2.04 15.20
C VAL A 38 -12.25 -1.74 13.72
N ASN A 39 -11.34 -0.94 13.18
CA ASN A 39 -11.28 -0.66 11.76
C ASN A 39 -10.51 -1.76 11.02
N VAL A 40 -11.01 -2.18 9.85
CA VAL A 40 -10.39 -3.24 9.05
C VAL A 40 -10.07 -2.73 7.66
N VAL A 41 -8.76 -2.66 7.34
CA VAL A 41 -8.29 -2.38 5.98
C VAL A 41 -8.42 -3.64 5.13
N GLN A 42 -9.15 -3.55 4.02
CA GLN A 42 -9.29 -4.58 3.02
C GLN A 42 -8.68 -4.13 1.68
N VAL A 43 -8.43 -5.04 0.75
CA VAL A 43 -7.83 -4.71 -0.56
C VAL A 43 -8.62 -3.65 -1.32
N ARG A 44 -9.96 -3.66 -1.20
CA ARG A 44 -10.84 -2.67 -1.83
C ARG A 44 -10.66 -1.24 -1.28
N ASP A 45 -10.11 -1.12 -0.09
CA ASP A 45 -9.86 0.17 0.58
C ASP A 45 -8.50 0.76 0.19
N THR A 46 -7.75 0.06 -0.69
CA THR A 46 -6.40 0.45 -1.08
C THR A 46 -6.29 0.63 -2.59
N GLU A 47 -5.44 1.56 -3.01
CA GLU A 47 -5.14 1.83 -4.40
C GLU A 47 -3.69 1.46 -4.73
N ALA A 48 -3.43 1.02 -5.97
CA ALA A 48 -2.08 0.74 -6.44
C ALA A 48 -1.18 1.99 -6.48
N THR A 49 -1.76 3.17 -6.35
CA THR A 49 -1.06 4.45 -6.14
C THR A 49 -0.39 4.56 -4.78
N GLY A 50 -0.69 3.64 -3.85
CA GLY A 50 -0.07 3.55 -2.54
C GLY A 50 -0.90 4.15 -1.41
N GLU A 51 -2.17 4.47 -1.64
CA GLU A 51 -3.05 5.11 -0.67
C GLU A 51 -4.09 4.16 -0.08
N ILE A 52 -4.54 4.51 1.14
CA ILE A 52 -5.63 3.84 1.87
C ILE A 52 -6.80 4.82 1.98
N ASN A 53 -7.98 4.40 1.51
CA ASN A 53 -9.21 5.15 1.71
C ASN A 53 -9.84 4.77 3.04
N GLN A 54 -9.69 5.63 4.03
CA GLN A 54 -10.21 5.39 5.38
C GLN A 54 -11.75 5.40 5.46
N TYR A 55 -12.42 6.06 4.52
CA TYR A 55 -13.89 6.19 4.51
C TYR A 55 -14.60 4.91 4.05
N THR A 56 -13.88 3.96 3.44
CA THR A 56 -14.45 2.69 2.96
C THR A 56 -14.14 1.51 3.88
N MET A 57 -13.36 1.75 4.95
CA MET A 57 -13.02 0.71 5.91
C MET A 57 -14.27 0.22 6.64
N VAL A 58 -14.29 -1.06 6.96
CA VAL A 58 -15.34 -1.70 7.74
C VAL A 58 -15.02 -1.57 9.21
N GLU A 59 -15.99 -1.12 10.00
CA GLU A 59 -15.95 -1.20 11.45
C GLU A 59 -16.52 -2.54 11.91
N THR A 60 -15.79 -3.25 12.77
CA THR A 60 -16.16 -4.60 13.22
C THR A 60 -15.82 -4.82 14.69
N VAL A 61 -16.23 -5.97 15.20
CA VAL A 61 -15.87 -6.46 16.55
C VAL A 61 -14.99 -7.70 16.39
N LEU A 62 -13.83 -7.71 17.04
CA LEU A 62 -12.94 -8.86 17.01
C LEU A 62 -13.24 -9.83 18.14
N ASN A 63 -13.71 -11.02 17.79
CA ASN A 63 -13.88 -12.14 18.74
C ASN A 63 -12.57 -12.91 18.88
N THR A 64 -11.53 -12.29 19.43
CA THR A 64 -10.22 -12.92 19.64
C THR A 64 -9.79 -12.86 21.10
N LYS A 65 -9.16 -13.95 21.58
CA LYS A 65 -8.56 -14.00 22.93
C LYS A 65 -7.16 -13.37 22.96
N LYS A 66 -6.50 -13.24 21.82
CA LYS A 66 -5.17 -12.62 21.70
C LYS A 66 -5.32 -11.17 21.31
N GLN A 67 -4.45 -10.32 21.81
CA GLN A 67 -4.37 -8.95 21.33
C GLN A 67 -4.03 -8.95 19.85
N PRO A 68 -4.77 -8.22 19.01
CA PRO A 68 -4.46 -8.06 17.60
C PRO A 68 -3.13 -7.35 17.40
N ASP A 69 -2.46 -7.64 16.29
CA ASP A 69 -1.32 -6.85 15.85
C ASP A 69 -1.85 -5.58 15.15
N TRP A 70 -2.00 -4.53 15.96
CA TRP A 70 -2.50 -3.25 15.49
C TRP A 70 -1.55 -2.63 14.46
N LEU A 71 -2.11 -2.06 13.41
CA LEU A 71 -1.35 -1.26 12.45
C LEU A 71 -0.76 -0.03 13.13
N GLN A 72 0.41 0.36 12.67
CA GLN A 72 1.15 1.52 13.15
C GLN A 72 1.52 2.43 11.98
N ASN A 73 1.68 3.71 12.26
CA ASN A 73 2.21 4.64 11.27
C ASN A 73 3.59 4.18 10.82
N GLY A 74 3.80 4.16 9.51
CA GLY A 74 5.03 3.65 8.90
C GLY A 74 5.00 2.16 8.55
N ASP A 75 3.94 1.41 8.91
CA ASP A 75 3.75 0.06 8.36
C ASP A 75 3.51 0.13 6.86
N VAL A 76 4.05 -0.84 6.13
CA VAL A 76 3.78 -1.02 4.71
C VAL A 76 2.92 -2.27 4.54
N LEU A 77 1.72 -2.11 3.97
CA LEU A 77 0.83 -3.22 3.67
C LEU A 77 1.09 -3.71 2.25
N PHE A 78 1.53 -4.95 2.11
CA PHE A 78 1.75 -5.60 0.82
C PHE A 78 0.57 -6.51 0.47
N VAL A 79 -0.08 -6.27 -0.68
CA VAL A 79 -1.17 -7.12 -1.19
C VAL A 79 -0.59 -8.46 -1.66
N ALA A 80 -0.75 -9.47 -0.79
CA ALA A 80 -0.22 -10.82 -1.03
C ALA A 80 -1.14 -11.68 -1.89
N LYS A 81 -2.47 -11.42 -1.85
CA LYS A 81 -3.50 -12.18 -2.59
C LYS A 81 -4.41 -11.22 -3.34
N GLY A 82 -4.45 -11.35 -4.67
CA GLY A 82 -5.28 -10.51 -5.52
C GLY A 82 -4.84 -10.53 -6.97
N ALA A 83 -5.54 -9.76 -7.80
CA ALA A 83 -5.21 -9.62 -9.22
C ALA A 83 -3.91 -8.84 -9.47
N LYS A 84 -3.51 -8.01 -8.52
CA LYS A 84 -2.27 -7.22 -8.55
C LYS A 84 -1.59 -7.27 -7.20
N HIS A 85 -0.26 -7.29 -7.21
CA HIS A 85 0.57 -7.20 -6.01
C HIS A 85 1.18 -5.81 -5.94
N TYR A 86 0.87 -5.07 -4.89
CA TYR A 86 1.39 -3.72 -4.66
C TYR A 86 1.46 -3.45 -3.16
N SER A 87 2.11 -2.37 -2.80
CA SER A 87 2.28 -1.93 -1.42
C SER A 87 1.59 -0.59 -1.19
N VAL A 88 1.05 -0.40 -0.01
CA VAL A 88 0.52 0.87 0.46
C VAL A 88 1.13 1.24 1.80
N LEU A 89 1.37 2.53 2.02
CA LEU A 89 1.92 3.05 3.26
C LEU A 89 0.80 3.39 4.23
N VAL A 90 0.93 2.99 5.48
CA VAL A 90 0.08 3.43 6.58
C VAL A 90 0.65 4.76 7.11
N GLU A 91 0.16 5.90 6.58
CA GLU A 91 0.63 7.23 6.99
C GLU A 91 -0.06 7.71 8.27
N GLN A 92 -1.38 7.57 8.31
CA GLN A 92 -2.20 7.89 9.47
C GLN A 92 -3.14 6.73 9.73
N VAL A 93 -2.94 6.07 10.85
CA VAL A 93 -3.78 4.95 11.25
C VAL A 93 -4.80 5.44 12.29
N LEU A 94 -6.06 5.07 12.08
CA LEU A 94 -7.07 5.20 13.13
C LEU A 94 -6.72 4.24 14.27
N GLU A 95 -7.06 4.62 15.49
CA GLU A 95 -6.89 3.72 16.63
C GLU A 95 -7.59 2.39 16.38
N ARG A 96 -7.02 1.31 16.89
CA ARG A 96 -7.57 -0.05 16.78
C ARG A 96 -7.86 -0.48 15.33
N THR A 97 -6.88 -0.29 14.45
CA THR A 97 -6.96 -0.72 13.06
C THR A 97 -6.14 -1.99 12.82
N VAL A 98 -6.72 -2.94 12.07
CA VAL A 98 -6.05 -4.15 11.55
C VAL A 98 -6.23 -4.22 10.04
N CYS A 99 -5.47 -5.07 9.36
CA CYS A 99 -5.71 -5.37 7.94
C CYS A 99 -6.18 -6.81 7.75
N SER A 100 -6.86 -7.07 6.65
CA SER A 100 -7.34 -8.41 6.27
C SER A 100 -6.17 -9.37 5.95
N PRO A 101 -6.39 -10.69 5.96
CA PRO A 101 -5.34 -11.69 5.70
C PRO A 101 -4.90 -11.75 4.21
N HIS A 102 -5.38 -10.84 3.38
CA HIS A 102 -4.89 -10.65 2.01
C HIS A 102 -3.61 -9.81 1.96
N PHE A 103 -3.24 -9.18 3.08
CA PHE A 103 -2.02 -8.41 3.21
C PHE A 103 -0.97 -9.13 4.04
N PHE A 104 0.30 -8.83 3.73
CA PHE A 104 1.38 -8.87 4.71
C PHE A 104 1.62 -7.47 5.24
N VAL A 105 1.77 -7.36 6.56
CA VAL A 105 2.24 -6.16 7.24
C VAL A 105 3.77 -6.22 7.29
N VAL A 106 4.41 -5.26 6.67
CA VAL A 106 5.87 -5.09 6.65
C VAL A 106 6.19 -3.92 7.58
N ARG A 107 6.83 -4.21 8.71
CA ARG A 107 7.21 -3.24 9.73
C ARG A 107 8.71 -3.18 9.85
N LEU A 108 9.29 -2.00 9.66
CA LEU A 108 10.74 -1.81 9.82
C LEU A 108 11.16 -2.18 11.23
N LYS A 109 12.26 -2.94 11.32
CA LYS A 109 12.91 -3.24 12.59
C LYS A 109 13.45 -1.97 13.23
N PRO A 110 13.52 -1.89 14.57
CA PRO A 110 13.96 -0.69 15.29
C PRO A 110 15.28 -0.11 14.78
N GLU A 111 16.25 -0.99 14.49
CA GLU A 111 17.60 -0.62 14.04
C GLU A 111 17.66 -0.01 12.62
N PHE A 112 16.58 -0.16 11.84
CA PHE A 112 16.49 0.37 10.47
C PHE A 112 15.60 1.61 10.34
N LYS A 113 14.93 2.04 11.42
CA LYS A 113 14.00 3.19 11.38
C LYS A 113 14.69 4.52 11.01
N ASP A 114 15.97 4.66 11.38
CA ASP A 114 16.76 5.84 11.02
C ASP A 114 17.58 5.65 9.73
N VAL A 115 17.54 4.47 9.14
CA VAL A 115 18.29 4.10 7.92
C VAL A 115 17.38 4.05 6.69
N ILE A 116 16.13 3.62 6.88
CA ILE A 116 15.17 3.41 5.79
C ILE A 116 13.90 4.21 6.06
N VAL A 117 13.51 5.04 5.08
CA VAL A 117 12.23 5.76 5.09
C VAL A 117 11.11 4.78 4.68
N PRO A 118 10.05 4.59 5.49
CA PRO A 118 8.95 3.67 5.15
C PRO A 118 8.29 3.95 3.79
N ASP A 119 8.13 5.22 3.45
CA ASP A 119 7.60 5.69 2.17
C ASP A 119 8.50 5.27 0.99
N PHE A 120 9.82 5.37 1.15
CA PHE A 120 10.78 4.89 0.16
C PHE A 120 10.72 3.36 0.01
N LEU A 121 10.57 2.62 1.11
CA LEU A 121 10.39 1.17 1.07
C LEU A 121 9.11 0.79 0.31
N CYS A 122 7.99 1.44 0.63
CA CYS A 122 6.71 1.27 -0.06
C CYS A 122 6.86 1.57 -1.57
N TRP A 123 7.49 2.70 -1.91
CA TRP A 123 7.80 3.06 -3.30
C TRP A 123 8.64 1.99 -3.98
N GLN A 124 9.71 1.50 -3.34
CA GLN A 124 10.62 0.52 -3.95
C GLN A 124 9.93 -0.81 -4.24
N LEU A 125 9.05 -1.29 -3.35
CA LEU A 125 8.26 -2.50 -3.56
C LEU A 125 7.28 -2.37 -4.74
N ASN A 126 6.88 -1.15 -5.08
CA ASN A 126 6.02 -0.85 -6.23
C ASN A 126 6.79 -0.63 -7.53
N GLN A 127 8.13 -0.56 -7.51
CA GLN A 127 8.93 -0.34 -8.71
C GLN A 127 9.13 -1.60 -9.55
N GLN A 128 9.44 -1.40 -10.82
CA GLN A 128 9.61 -2.49 -11.80
C GLN A 128 10.52 -3.64 -11.34
N PRO A 129 11.68 -3.42 -10.68
CA PRO A 129 12.52 -4.53 -10.24
C PRO A 129 11.79 -5.47 -9.27
N ALA A 130 11.14 -4.92 -8.22
CA ALA A 130 10.37 -5.71 -7.27
C ALA A 130 9.14 -6.35 -7.93
N GLN A 131 8.42 -5.59 -8.78
CA GLN A 131 7.24 -6.09 -9.49
C GLN A 131 7.56 -7.23 -10.47
N ARG A 132 8.72 -7.20 -11.14
CA ARG A 132 9.20 -8.33 -11.96
C ARG A 132 9.49 -9.54 -11.09
N TYR A 133 10.16 -9.36 -9.96
CA TYR A 133 10.44 -10.43 -9.00
C TYR A 133 9.14 -11.09 -8.53
N PHE A 134 8.14 -10.32 -8.12
CA PHE A 134 6.83 -10.85 -7.72
C PHE A 134 6.13 -11.59 -8.86
N LYS A 135 6.14 -11.04 -10.08
CA LYS A 135 5.50 -11.64 -11.24
C LYS A 135 6.10 -13.02 -11.59
N THR A 136 7.40 -13.18 -11.44
CA THR A 136 8.10 -14.46 -11.75
C THR A 136 7.98 -15.48 -10.64
N THR A 137 7.66 -15.06 -9.41
CA THR A 137 7.61 -15.93 -8.23
C THR A 137 6.17 -16.13 -7.69
N ALA A 138 5.18 -15.44 -8.27
CA ALA A 138 3.78 -15.62 -7.90
C ALA A 138 3.29 -17.04 -8.26
N GLU A 139 2.47 -17.60 -7.39
CA GLU A 139 1.87 -18.93 -7.56
C GLU A 139 0.35 -18.84 -7.70
N GLY A 140 -0.20 -19.76 -8.46
CA GLY A 140 -1.64 -19.85 -8.73
C GLY A 140 -2.00 -19.53 -10.17
N SER A 141 -3.13 -20.06 -10.64
CA SER A 141 -3.60 -19.87 -12.02
C SER A 141 -4.68 -18.80 -12.15
N MET A 142 -5.63 -18.76 -11.22
CA MET A 142 -6.73 -17.76 -11.22
C MET A 142 -6.55 -16.65 -10.20
N TYR A 143 -5.99 -16.97 -9.03
CA TYR A 143 -5.67 -16.02 -7.97
C TYR A 143 -4.20 -16.12 -7.64
N LEU A 144 -3.44 -15.18 -8.16
CA LEU A 144 -2.02 -15.11 -7.86
C LEU A 144 -1.81 -14.79 -6.38
N SER A 145 -0.89 -15.51 -5.75
CA SER A 145 -0.50 -15.24 -4.37
C SER A 145 1.02 -15.21 -4.22
N ILE A 146 1.50 -14.28 -3.43
CA ILE A 146 2.90 -14.20 -3.02
C ILE A 146 3.00 -14.83 -1.64
N ARG A 147 3.86 -15.87 -1.52
CA ARG A 147 4.15 -16.47 -0.21
C ARG A 147 5.03 -15.54 0.62
N ARG A 148 4.90 -15.63 1.93
CA ARG A 148 5.70 -14.86 2.88
C ARG A 148 7.21 -14.99 2.57
N GLN A 149 7.71 -16.17 2.35
CA GLN A 149 9.12 -16.43 2.05
C GLN A 149 9.60 -15.72 0.77
N VAL A 150 8.71 -15.57 -0.23
CA VAL A 150 9.02 -14.81 -1.46
C VAL A 150 9.18 -13.33 -1.12
N LEU A 151 8.26 -12.77 -0.34
CA LEU A 151 8.33 -11.37 0.08
C LEU A 151 9.56 -11.12 0.98
N GLU A 152 9.88 -12.03 1.89
CA GLU A 152 11.07 -11.98 2.75
C GLU A 152 12.38 -11.87 1.98
N ASN A 153 12.47 -12.53 0.83
CA ASN A 153 13.68 -12.59 0.00
C ASN A 153 13.75 -11.51 -1.08
N VAL A 154 12.76 -10.61 -1.18
CA VAL A 154 12.84 -9.54 -2.18
C VAL A 154 14.05 -8.64 -1.89
N PRO A 155 14.88 -8.32 -2.92
CA PRO A 155 16.04 -7.47 -2.73
C PRO A 155 15.63 -6.00 -2.58
N ILE A 156 16.15 -5.37 -1.54
CA ILE A 156 15.93 -3.96 -1.21
C ILE A 156 17.24 -3.20 -1.29
N LYS A 157 17.28 -2.13 -2.06
CA LYS A 157 18.44 -1.25 -2.16
C LYS A 157 18.37 -0.15 -1.11
N VAL A 158 19.36 -0.13 -0.23
CA VAL A 158 19.50 0.92 0.77
C VAL A 158 20.31 2.06 0.19
N LEU A 159 19.66 3.19 -0.03
CA LEU A 159 20.27 4.43 -0.51
C LEU A 159 20.58 5.36 0.67
N LYS A 160 21.34 6.43 0.43
CA LYS A 160 21.47 7.52 1.40
C LYS A 160 20.10 8.07 1.77
N LEU A 161 19.88 8.39 3.04
CA LEU A 161 18.61 8.85 3.58
C LEU A 161 18.03 10.04 2.81
N GLU A 162 18.87 11.01 2.45
CA GLU A 162 18.45 12.18 1.66
C GLU A 162 17.91 11.78 0.27
N LYS A 163 18.56 10.80 -0.37
CA LYS A 163 18.10 10.29 -1.66
C LYS A 163 16.79 9.53 -1.57
N GLN A 164 16.60 8.77 -0.48
CA GLN A 164 15.34 8.08 -0.18
C GLN A 164 14.20 9.10 -0.04
N LYS A 165 14.41 10.16 0.79
CA LYS A 165 13.43 11.23 1.00
C LYS A 165 13.07 11.94 -0.31
N GLN A 166 14.07 12.24 -1.15
CA GLN A 166 13.84 12.89 -2.46
C GLN A 166 12.99 12.01 -3.38
N LEU A 167 13.31 10.72 -3.49
CA LEU A 167 12.57 9.79 -4.35
C LEU A 167 11.12 9.58 -3.86
N ALA A 168 10.95 9.44 -2.54
CA ALA A 168 9.63 9.34 -1.93
C ALA A 168 8.79 10.61 -2.16
N ALA A 169 9.37 11.79 -1.95
CA ALA A 169 8.70 13.07 -2.19
C ALA A 169 8.31 13.26 -3.67
N MET A 170 9.21 12.92 -4.59
CA MET A 170 8.94 12.97 -6.03
C MET A 170 7.80 12.03 -6.42
N HIS A 171 7.78 10.81 -5.88
CA HIS A 171 6.70 9.86 -6.12
C HIS A 171 5.36 10.38 -5.61
N ARG A 172 5.29 10.89 -4.38
CA ARG A 172 4.06 11.49 -3.83
C ARG A 172 3.56 12.66 -4.66
N CYS A 173 4.48 13.50 -5.16
CA CYS A 173 4.11 14.60 -6.06
C CYS A 173 3.46 14.07 -7.34
N GLY A 174 4.06 13.06 -7.98
CA GLY A 174 3.52 12.44 -9.20
C GLY A 174 2.15 11.77 -8.97
N VAL A 175 1.96 11.07 -7.85
CA VAL A 175 0.64 10.49 -7.49
C VAL A 175 -0.42 11.59 -7.32
N ARG A 176 -0.07 12.69 -6.65
CA ARG A 176 -0.97 13.83 -6.48
C ARG A 176 -1.33 14.49 -7.81
N GLU A 177 -0.34 14.71 -8.67
CA GLU A 177 -0.54 15.25 -10.01
C GLU A 177 -1.48 14.36 -10.84
N GLN A 178 -1.25 13.05 -10.84
CA GLN A 178 -2.11 12.09 -11.53
C GLN A 178 -3.56 12.17 -11.05
N LYS A 179 -3.81 12.30 -9.75
CA LYS A 179 -5.16 12.45 -9.19
C LYS A 179 -5.83 13.75 -9.64
N VAL A 180 -5.09 14.86 -9.68
CA VAL A 180 -5.64 16.13 -10.15
C VAL A 180 -6.02 16.03 -11.63
N LEU A 181 -5.17 15.45 -12.45
CA LEU A 181 -5.45 15.25 -13.88
C LEU A 181 -6.66 14.35 -14.09
N GLN A 182 -6.78 13.27 -13.32
CA GLN A 182 -7.93 12.38 -13.40
C GLN A 182 -9.25 13.09 -13.05
N ARG A 183 -9.26 13.90 -11.99
CA ARG A 183 -10.43 14.72 -11.62
C ARG A 183 -10.79 15.75 -12.69
N LEU A 184 -9.78 16.35 -13.35
CA LEU A 184 -10.05 17.26 -14.46
C LEU A 184 -10.69 16.56 -15.65
N ILE A 185 -10.27 15.34 -15.97
CA ILE A 185 -10.88 14.52 -17.01
C ILE A 185 -12.35 14.22 -16.67
N GLU A 186 -12.61 13.74 -15.45
CA GLU A 186 -13.95 13.41 -14.97
C GLU A 186 -14.88 14.63 -15.01
N ASN A 187 -14.42 15.78 -14.50
CA ASN A 187 -15.18 17.03 -14.54
C ASN A 187 -15.50 17.45 -15.98
N ARG A 188 -14.55 17.32 -16.91
CA ARG A 188 -14.78 17.64 -18.33
C ARG A 188 -15.81 16.71 -18.93
N GLN A 189 -15.75 15.43 -18.66
CA GLN A 189 -16.74 14.45 -19.12
C GLN A 189 -18.15 14.80 -18.64
N GLN A 190 -18.30 15.08 -17.33
CA GLN A 190 -19.59 15.50 -16.74
C GLN A 190 -20.12 16.81 -17.37
N GLN A 191 -19.27 17.79 -17.63
CA GLN A 191 -19.68 19.02 -18.31
C GLN A 191 -20.20 18.77 -19.73
N LEU A 192 -19.47 17.94 -20.51
CA LEU A 192 -19.90 17.60 -21.88
C LEU A 192 -21.22 16.82 -21.88
N GLU A 193 -21.39 15.91 -20.95
CA GLU A 193 -22.64 15.14 -20.81
C GLU A 193 -23.82 16.06 -20.42
N ALA A 194 -23.63 16.99 -19.49
CA ALA A 194 -24.65 17.96 -19.11
C ALA A 194 -25.05 18.86 -20.30
N ILE A 195 -24.07 19.31 -21.11
CA ILE A 195 -24.35 20.11 -22.31
C ILE A 195 -25.13 19.27 -23.34
N ALA A 196 -24.75 18.01 -23.54
CA ALA A 196 -25.43 17.13 -24.48
C ALA A 196 -26.90 16.88 -24.06
N ILE A 197 -27.15 16.59 -22.79
CA ILE A 197 -28.50 16.41 -22.25
C ILE A 197 -29.33 17.68 -22.47
N HIS A 198 -28.79 18.83 -22.09
CA HIS A 198 -29.52 20.10 -22.25
C HIS A 198 -29.83 20.41 -23.74
N ALA A 199 -28.90 20.17 -24.65
CA ALA A 199 -29.11 20.39 -26.06
C ALA A 199 -30.19 19.47 -26.66
N LEU A 200 -30.23 18.20 -26.22
CA LEU A 200 -31.24 17.22 -26.69
C LEU A 200 -32.64 17.49 -26.12
N GLU A 201 -32.71 17.89 -24.86
CA GLU A 201 -33.99 18.24 -24.22
C GLU A 201 -34.57 19.55 -24.74
N SER A 202 -33.75 20.51 -25.05
CA SER A 202 -34.16 21.82 -25.60
C SER A 202 -34.61 21.72 -27.07
N SER A 203 -34.33 20.62 -27.76
CA SER A 203 -34.74 20.41 -29.16
C SER A 203 -36.12 19.75 -29.31
N CYS A 204 -36.82 19.50 -28.21
CA CYS A 204 -38.17 18.89 -28.20
C CYS A 204 -39.34 19.90 -28.03
N VAL A 205 -39.16 21.19 -28.41
CA VAL A 205 -40.22 22.22 -28.46
C VAL A 205 -40.52 22.60 -29.86
#